data_c67e3c935f71e5bdf482a00433c582ad
#
_entry.id   c67e3c935f71e5bdf482a00433c582ad
#
_cell.length_a   1.000
_cell.length_b   1.000
_cell.length_c   1.000
_cell.angle_alpha   90.00
_cell.angle_beta   90.00
_cell.angle_gamma   90.00
#
_symmetry.space_group_name_H-M   'P 1'
#
loop_
_entity.id
_entity.type
_entity.pdbx_description
1 polymer ?
#
loop_
_entity_poly.entity_id
_entity_poly.type
_entity_poly.pdbx_seq_one_letter_code
_entity_poly.pdbx_strand_id
1 'polypeptide(L)'
;YELGSHDRQFSTRFTKTLGTLAADIREVEIIKVYGIDAPYYYLTESLCWPILEEIIKSKLLTEPMEVNERMRELSLKMPVGSKVLSVVKLVEQMALYYNQTKNIGTLKLNTPEEYVQKYVNEYYLMDMFYRRALEAYHELVTLDIPIEAVINEAKRQLDQEYAKMANVMNLEWLTCVKEKGEAFRGVTLGRQQHFYRTEGDGTVKQVVIVSDALRYEVAVELMQQLAKEKHIATLTPYLAMLPTETKYCKPALLPHQSLELQGTDMQVDGIVLATTEQRSAHLCKYKEGAVCIRYEEVINGDLSTMREQFKRPLVYIFHDTIDEASHSQSPFEVI
;
A
#
# COMPACT_ATOMS: atom_id res chain seq x y z
N TYR A 1 7.22 -16.35 -34.22
CA TYR A 1 6.54 -15.77 -33.04
C TYR A 1 6.08 -14.32 -33.31
N GLU A 2 6.93 -13.47 -33.84
CA GLU A 2 6.57 -12.07 -34.18
C GLU A 2 5.41 -11.98 -35.20
N LEU A 3 5.38 -12.87 -36.20
CA LEU A 3 4.28 -12.97 -37.15
C LEU A 3 2.97 -13.44 -36.53
N GLY A 4 3.01 -14.21 -35.45
CA GLY A 4 1.84 -14.74 -34.75
C GLY A 4 1.12 -13.70 -33.88
N SER A 5 1.78 -12.57 -33.53
CA SER A 5 1.19 -11.54 -32.67
C SER A 5 0.22 -10.60 -33.38
N HIS A 6 0.25 -10.55 -34.74
CA HIS A 6 -0.55 -9.61 -35.53
C HIS A 6 -1.87 -10.19 -36.07
N ASP A 7 -2.00 -11.53 -36.13
CA ASP A 7 -3.23 -12.21 -36.59
C ASP A 7 -3.72 -13.19 -35.51
N ARG A 8 -4.90 -12.95 -34.95
CA ARG A 8 -5.47 -13.73 -33.86
C ARG A 8 -5.72 -15.21 -34.24
N GLN A 9 -6.12 -15.48 -35.50
CA GLN A 9 -6.31 -16.88 -35.98
C GLN A 9 -4.98 -17.58 -36.22
N PHE A 10 -4.01 -16.88 -36.77
CA PHE A 10 -2.66 -17.38 -36.97
C PHE A 10 -1.98 -17.62 -35.64
N SER A 11 -2.08 -16.67 -34.69
CA SER A 11 -1.56 -16.79 -33.33
C SER A 11 -2.09 -18.04 -32.62
N THR A 12 -3.39 -18.31 -32.67
CA THR A 12 -4.02 -19.48 -32.03
C THR A 12 -3.51 -20.80 -32.65
N ARG A 13 -3.41 -20.89 -33.98
CA ARG A 13 -2.90 -22.08 -34.69
C ARG A 13 -1.41 -22.28 -34.41
N PHE A 14 -0.64 -21.21 -34.46
CA PHE A 14 0.79 -21.22 -34.21
C PHE A 14 1.11 -21.68 -32.78
N THR A 15 0.42 -21.11 -31.79
CA THR A 15 0.56 -21.50 -30.38
C THR A 15 0.19 -22.97 -30.16
N LYS A 16 -0.88 -23.45 -30.79
CA LYS A 16 -1.28 -24.88 -30.73
C LYS A 16 -0.23 -25.80 -31.35
N THR A 17 0.33 -25.45 -32.50
CA THR A 17 1.37 -26.21 -33.18
C THR A 17 2.66 -26.22 -32.35
N LEU A 18 3.08 -25.09 -31.83
CA LEU A 18 4.24 -25.01 -30.94
C LEU A 18 4.03 -25.83 -29.66
N GLY A 19 2.84 -25.79 -29.06
CA GLY A 19 2.51 -26.62 -27.90
C GLY A 19 2.61 -28.10 -28.19
N THR A 20 2.19 -28.55 -29.38
CA THR A 20 2.34 -29.95 -29.80
C THR A 20 3.81 -30.31 -29.99
N LEU A 21 4.62 -29.48 -30.61
CA LEU A 21 6.06 -29.70 -30.80
C LEU A 21 6.82 -29.64 -29.47
N ALA A 22 6.43 -28.77 -28.56
CA ALA A 22 7.04 -28.65 -27.25
C ALA A 22 6.73 -29.83 -26.31
N ALA A 23 5.61 -30.54 -26.53
CA ALA A 23 5.24 -31.72 -25.72
C ALA A 23 6.25 -32.84 -25.76
N ASP A 24 7.03 -32.96 -26.86
CA ASP A 24 8.07 -33.96 -27.02
C ASP A 24 9.43 -33.52 -26.45
N ILE A 25 9.55 -32.26 -26.00
CA ILE A 25 10.80 -31.70 -25.48
C ILE A 25 10.75 -31.73 -23.94
N ARG A 26 11.76 -32.36 -23.33
CA ARG A 26 11.94 -32.31 -21.87
C ARG A 26 12.42 -30.91 -21.47
N GLU A 27 11.49 -30.07 -21.04
CA GLU A 27 11.74 -28.64 -20.73
C GLU A 27 12.87 -28.47 -19.72
N VAL A 28 12.99 -29.36 -18.72
CA VAL A 28 14.08 -29.34 -17.72
C VAL A 28 15.46 -29.51 -18.39
N GLU A 29 15.56 -30.25 -19.48
CA GLU A 29 16.82 -30.44 -20.23
C GLU A 29 17.21 -29.17 -20.99
N ILE A 30 16.23 -28.41 -21.49
CA ILE A 30 16.49 -27.13 -22.16
C ILE A 30 17.15 -26.16 -21.17
N ILE A 31 16.62 -26.05 -19.95
CA ILE A 31 17.17 -25.13 -18.92
C ILE A 31 18.59 -25.58 -18.53
N LYS A 32 18.83 -26.89 -18.39
CA LYS A 32 20.17 -27.39 -18.09
C LYS A 32 21.20 -27.04 -19.16
N VAL A 33 20.78 -27.01 -20.42
CA VAL A 33 21.67 -26.69 -21.55
C VAL A 33 21.87 -25.22 -21.77
N TYR A 34 20.79 -24.41 -21.71
CA TYR A 34 20.80 -23.00 -22.09
C TYR A 34 20.80 -22.05 -20.88
N GLY A 35 20.52 -22.56 -19.68
CA GLY A 35 20.45 -21.77 -18.45
C GLY A 35 19.17 -20.96 -18.30
N ILE A 36 18.97 -20.39 -17.12
CA ILE A 36 17.77 -19.59 -16.79
C ILE A 36 17.78 -18.18 -17.43
N ASP A 37 18.94 -17.69 -17.80
CA ASP A 37 19.13 -16.36 -18.38
C ASP A 37 19.00 -16.33 -19.91
N ALA A 38 18.80 -17.47 -20.53
CA ALA A 38 18.63 -17.55 -21.97
C ALA A 38 17.38 -16.78 -22.45
N PRO A 39 17.46 -16.07 -23.58
CA PRO A 39 16.31 -15.37 -24.16
C PRO A 39 15.36 -16.36 -24.82
N TYR A 40 14.51 -17.00 -24.03
CA TYR A 40 13.50 -17.90 -24.56
C TYR A 40 12.42 -17.14 -25.34
N TYR A 41 12.28 -17.42 -26.62
CA TYR A 41 11.25 -16.82 -27.46
C TYR A 41 9.86 -17.40 -27.22
N TYR A 42 9.80 -18.67 -26.80
CA TYR A 42 8.56 -19.33 -26.44
C TYR A 42 8.71 -19.95 -25.05
N LEU A 43 7.76 -19.61 -24.18
CA LEU A 43 7.72 -20.11 -22.81
C LEU A 43 6.38 -20.81 -22.57
N THR A 44 6.43 -22.06 -22.14
CA THR A 44 5.28 -22.74 -21.54
C THR A 44 5.22 -22.45 -20.05
N GLU A 45 4.07 -22.65 -19.42
CA GLU A 45 4.00 -22.59 -17.94
C GLU A 45 4.98 -23.58 -17.30
N SER A 46 5.08 -24.80 -17.85
CA SER A 46 5.98 -25.84 -17.33
C SER A 46 7.45 -25.43 -17.38
N LEU A 47 7.86 -24.70 -18.43
CA LEU A 47 9.23 -24.18 -18.53
C LEU A 47 9.49 -23.02 -17.56
N CYS A 48 8.47 -22.22 -17.26
CA CYS A 48 8.61 -21.09 -16.34
C CYS A 48 8.86 -21.53 -14.90
N TRP A 49 8.28 -22.62 -14.44
CA TRP A 49 8.41 -23.04 -13.03
C TRP A 49 9.86 -23.29 -12.60
N PRO A 50 10.68 -24.10 -13.29
CA PRO A 50 12.07 -24.27 -12.90
C PRO A 50 12.91 -22.99 -13.07
N ILE A 51 12.57 -22.09 -14.02
CA ILE A 51 13.22 -20.78 -14.14
C ILE A 51 12.92 -19.91 -12.91
N LEU A 52 11.67 -19.80 -12.53
CA LEU A 52 11.25 -19.03 -11.36
C LEU A 52 11.84 -19.61 -10.07
N GLU A 53 11.82 -20.92 -9.92
CA GLU A 53 12.42 -21.61 -8.77
C GLU A 53 13.89 -21.23 -8.60
N GLU A 54 14.67 -21.33 -9.67
CA GLU A 54 16.09 -21.02 -9.65
C GLU A 54 16.35 -19.54 -9.39
N ILE A 55 15.59 -18.64 -10.03
CA ILE A 55 15.70 -17.20 -9.80
C ILE A 55 15.42 -16.85 -8.32
N ILE A 56 14.36 -17.41 -7.75
CA ILE A 56 13.99 -17.15 -6.34
C ILE A 56 15.10 -17.64 -5.41
N LYS A 57 15.65 -18.82 -5.64
CA LYS A 57 16.67 -19.43 -4.78
C LYS A 57 18.03 -18.74 -4.89
N SER A 58 18.45 -18.37 -6.09
CA SER A 58 19.84 -17.96 -6.34
C SER A 58 20.01 -16.44 -6.50
N LYS A 59 19.02 -15.72 -7.07
CA LYS A 59 19.19 -14.33 -7.49
C LYS A 59 18.34 -13.33 -6.72
N LEU A 60 17.20 -13.71 -6.15
CA LEU A 60 16.25 -12.77 -5.56
C LEU A 60 16.89 -11.85 -4.50
N LEU A 61 17.76 -12.40 -3.66
CA LEU A 61 18.46 -11.63 -2.63
C LEU A 61 19.74 -10.95 -3.14
N THR A 62 20.43 -11.56 -4.08
CA THR A 62 21.75 -11.10 -4.54
C THR A 62 21.66 -10.09 -5.66
N GLU A 63 20.73 -10.24 -6.58
CA GLU A 63 20.60 -9.47 -7.82
C GLU A 63 19.16 -8.98 -8.06
N PRO A 64 18.52 -8.30 -7.06
CA PRO A 64 17.09 -7.99 -7.13
C PRO A 64 16.68 -7.11 -8.33
N MET A 65 17.58 -6.25 -8.83
CA MET A 65 17.30 -5.44 -10.03
C MET A 65 17.17 -6.31 -11.28
N GLU A 66 18.10 -7.25 -11.47
CA GLU A 66 18.05 -8.18 -12.61
C GLU A 66 16.82 -9.09 -12.53
N VAL A 67 16.47 -9.54 -11.30
CA VAL A 67 15.24 -10.29 -11.07
C VAL A 67 14.01 -9.47 -11.47
N ASN A 68 13.92 -8.20 -11.08
CA ASN A 68 12.81 -7.33 -11.45
C ASN A 68 12.68 -7.16 -12.98
N GLU A 69 13.79 -6.95 -13.68
CA GLU A 69 13.80 -6.87 -15.14
C GLU A 69 13.34 -8.19 -15.78
N ARG A 70 13.79 -9.31 -15.24
CA ARG A 70 13.39 -10.64 -15.72
C ARG A 70 11.90 -10.92 -15.48
N MET A 71 11.35 -10.51 -14.34
CA MET A 71 9.90 -10.62 -14.06
C MET A 71 9.07 -9.82 -15.07
N ARG A 72 9.49 -8.61 -15.43
CA ARG A 72 8.85 -7.81 -16.48
C ARG A 72 8.86 -8.49 -17.83
N GLU A 73 9.97 -9.08 -18.23
CA GLU A 73 10.05 -9.85 -19.48
C GLU A 73 9.11 -11.05 -19.48
N LEU A 74 9.05 -11.81 -18.37
CA LEU A 74 8.15 -12.95 -18.23
C LEU A 74 6.69 -12.52 -18.28
N SER A 75 6.34 -11.41 -17.64
CA SER A 75 4.97 -10.90 -17.65
C SER A 75 4.46 -10.54 -19.06
N LEU A 76 5.34 -10.06 -19.93
CA LEU A 76 5.00 -9.75 -21.32
C LEU A 76 4.80 -11.00 -22.21
N LYS A 77 5.38 -12.13 -21.82
CA LYS A 77 5.36 -13.39 -22.61
C LYS A 77 4.26 -14.35 -22.18
N MET A 78 3.72 -14.18 -20.97
CA MET A 78 2.70 -15.08 -20.44
C MET A 78 1.28 -14.60 -20.75
N PRO A 79 0.35 -15.52 -21.04
CA PRO A 79 -1.05 -15.15 -21.25
C PRO A 79 -1.68 -14.65 -19.95
N VAL A 80 -2.62 -13.71 -20.10
CA VAL A 80 -3.40 -13.18 -18.98
C VAL A 80 -4.16 -14.33 -18.28
N GLY A 81 -4.10 -14.37 -16.95
CA GLY A 81 -4.73 -15.43 -16.14
C GLY A 81 -3.86 -16.67 -15.91
N SER A 82 -2.63 -16.70 -16.44
CA SER A 82 -1.67 -17.74 -16.12
C SER A 82 -1.26 -17.69 -14.64
N LYS A 83 -1.16 -18.85 -13.98
CA LYS A 83 -0.63 -18.96 -12.61
C LYS A 83 0.80 -18.41 -12.49
N VAL A 84 1.57 -18.51 -13.56
CA VAL A 84 2.92 -17.93 -13.65
C VAL A 84 2.89 -16.43 -13.41
N LEU A 85 1.90 -15.70 -13.96
CA LEU A 85 1.78 -14.26 -13.77
C LEU A 85 1.54 -13.87 -12.30
N SER A 86 0.78 -14.65 -11.55
CA SER A 86 0.57 -14.39 -10.13
C SER A 86 1.88 -14.55 -9.34
N VAL A 87 2.68 -15.57 -9.66
CA VAL A 87 4.02 -15.74 -9.05
C VAL A 87 4.98 -14.65 -9.50
N VAL A 88 4.95 -14.25 -10.77
CA VAL A 88 5.77 -13.15 -11.30
C VAL A 88 5.49 -11.85 -10.57
N LYS A 89 4.21 -11.51 -10.32
CA LYS A 89 3.83 -10.33 -9.52
C LYS A 89 4.45 -10.37 -8.13
N LEU A 90 4.33 -11.50 -7.43
CA LEU A 90 4.91 -11.66 -6.09
C LEU A 90 6.43 -11.45 -6.12
N VAL A 91 7.13 -12.16 -7.00
CA VAL A 91 8.61 -12.09 -7.10
C VAL A 91 9.07 -10.69 -7.51
N GLU A 92 8.32 -10.00 -8.37
CA GLU A 92 8.58 -8.58 -8.71
C GLU A 92 8.53 -7.69 -7.47
N GLN A 93 7.48 -7.79 -6.63
CA GLN A 93 7.36 -6.98 -5.43
C GLN A 93 8.45 -7.31 -4.40
N MET A 94 8.78 -8.59 -4.23
CA MET A 94 9.91 -9.01 -3.38
C MET A 94 11.24 -8.42 -3.89
N ALA A 95 11.48 -8.47 -5.20
CA ALA A 95 12.70 -7.91 -5.80
C ALA A 95 12.78 -6.39 -5.61
N LEU A 96 11.65 -5.67 -5.78
CA LEU A 96 11.58 -4.23 -5.52
C LEU A 96 11.87 -3.91 -4.05
N TYR A 97 11.32 -4.69 -3.11
CA TYR A 97 11.61 -4.55 -1.68
C TYR A 97 13.12 -4.73 -1.38
N TYR A 98 13.72 -5.82 -1.84
CA TYR A 98 15.14 -6.08 -1.60
C TYR A 98 16.06 -5.06 -2.28
N ASN A 99 15.67 -4.58 -3.46
CA ASN A 99 16.41 -3.49 -4.11
C ASN A 99 16.32 -2.19 -3.29
N GLN A 100 15.13 -1.84 -2.79
CA GLN A 100 14.94 -0.67 -1.95
C GLN A 100 15.79 -0.75 -0.69
N THR A 101 15.77 -1.88 0.03
CA THR A 101 16.55 -2.07 1.26
C THR A 101 18.05 -1.98 1.05
N LYS A 102 18.56 -2.46 -0.10
CA LYS A 102 19.98 -2.32 -0.45
C LYS A 102 20.41 -0.87 -0.68
N ASN A 103 19.51 -0.03 -1.19
CA ASN A 103 19.80 1.36 -1.57
C ASN A 103 19.56 2.37 -0.44
N ILE A 104 18.91 1.97 0.65
CA ILE A 104 18.54 2.87 1.75
C ILE A 104 19.75 3.51 2.45
N GLY A 105 20.89 2.85 2.47
CA GLY A 105 22.06 3.34 3.19
C GLY A 105 21.93 3.24 4.71
N THR A 106 22.35 4.29 5.43
CA THR A 106 22.25 4.29 6.90
C THR A 106 20.84 4.63 7.38
N LEU A 107 20.35 3.86 8.35
CA LEU A 107 19.08 4.15 9.05
C LEU A 107 19.27 5.12 10.22
N LYS A 108 20.52 5.39 10.61
CA LYS A 108 20.83 6.34 11.67
C LYS A 108 20.91 7.75 11.11
N LEU A 109 19.94 8.58 11.44
CA LEU A 109 19.84 9.98 11.04
C LEU A 109 20.00 10.90 12.27
N ASN A 110 20.29 12.19 12.04
CA ASN A 110 20.69 13.07 13.11
C ASN A 110 19.53 13.85 13.75
N THR A 111 18.43 14.02 13.03
CA THR A 111 17.31 14.84 13.47
C THR A 111 15.95 14.18 13.18
N PRO A 112 14.93 14.46 13.99
CA PRO A 112 13.56 14.02 13.70
C PRO A 112 13.05 14.48 12.32
N GLU A 113 13.45 15.68 11.86
CA GLU A 113 13.10 16.18 10.53
C GLU A 113 13.66 15.29 9.43
N GLU A 114 14.94 14.88 9.52
CA GLU A 114 15.56 13.98 8.55
C GLU A 114 14.82 12.64 8.46
N TYR A 115 14.39 12.05 9.61
CA TYR A 115 13.62 10.81 9.61
C TYR A 115 12.28 10.95 8.90
N VAL A 116 11.55 12.03 9.21
CA VAL A 116 10.24 12.28 8.62
C VAL A 116 10.37 12.52 7.11
N GLN A 117 11.35 13.32 6.69
CA GLN A 117 11.59 13.58 5.28
C GLN A 117 12.06 12.32 4.53
N LYS A 118 12.90 11.52 5.15
CA LYS A 118 13.31 10.23 4.57
C LYS A 118 12.14 9.26 4.43
N TYR A 119 11.26 9.18 5.44
CA TYR A 119 10.07 8.34 5.36
C TYR A 119 9.17 8.78 4.19
N VAL A 120 8.82 10.06 4.14
CA VAL A 120 7.91 10.62 3.13
C VAL A 120 8.45 10.50 1.70
N ASN A 121 9.78 10.56 1.53
CA ASN A 121 10.38 10.54 0.20
C ASN A 121 10.89 9.15 -0.23
N GLU A 122 11.18 8.25 0.71
CA GLU A 122 11.95 7.03 0.38
C GLU A 122 11.51 5.79 1.15
N TYR A 123 11.41 5.87 2.51
CA TYR A 123 11.22 4.68 3.33
C TYR A 123 9.82 4.07 3.21
N TYR A 124 8.79 4.86 2.89
CA TYR A 124 7.45 4.35 2.62
C TYR A 124 7.41 3.31 1.50
N LEU A 125 8.39 3.32 0.58
CA LEU A 125 8.48 2.33 -0.50
C LEU A 125 8.71 0.91 0.02
N MET A 126 9.40 0.76 1.16
CA MET A 126 9.56 -0.57 1.80
C MET A 126 8.22 -1.12 2.27
N ASP A 127 7.44 -0.28 2.97
CA ASP A 127 6.12 -0.67 3.43
C ASP A 127 5.20 -1.00 2.24
N MET A 128 5.26 -0.19 1.19
CA MET A 128 4.47 -0.39 -0.03
C MET A 128 4.82 -1.70 -0.74
N PHE A 129 6.10 -1.98 -0.98
CA PHE A 129 6.50 -3.20 -1.68
C PHE A 129 6.26 -4.44 -0.83
N TYR A 130 6.46 -4.36 0.49
CA TYR A 130 6.14 -5.44 1.40
C TYR A 130 4.64 -5.75 1.39
N ARG A 131 3.77 -4.75 1.54
CA ARG A 131 2.32 -4.92 1.48
C ARG A 131 1.86 -5.51 0.14
N ARG A 132 2.36 -5.01 -0.98
CA ARG A 132 2.04 -5.55 -2.31
C ARG A 132 2.53 -6.99 -2.49
N ALA A 133 3.67 -7.34 -1.89
CA ALA A 133 4.13 -8.73 -1.89
C ALA A 133 3.20 -9.63 -1.08
N LEU A 134 2.69 -9.17 0.07
CA LEU A 134 1.71 -9.92 0.86
C LEU A 134 0.39 -10.09 0.11
N GLU A 135 -0.10 -9.04 -0.55
CA GLU A 135 -1.31 -9.10 -1.39
C GLU A 135 -1.14 -10.14 -2.51
N ALA A 136 -0.04 -10.06 -3.27
CA ALA A 136 0.27 -11.02 -4.33
C ALA A 136 0.43 -12.46 -3.79
N TYR A 137 1.06 -12.63 -2.62
CA TYR A 137 1.17 -13.93 -1.97
C TYR A 137 -0.20 -14.49 -1.59
N HIS A 138 -1.08 -13.66 -1.07
CA HIS A 138 -2.44 -14.08 -0.69
C HIS A 138 -3.25 -14.57 -1.89
N GLU A 139 -3.13 -13.91 -3.05
CA GLU A 139 -3.74 -14.39 -4.30
C GLU A 139 -3.27 -15.80 -4.68
N LEU A 140 -2.06 -16.22 -4.25
CA LEU A 140 -1.50 -17.53 -4.57
C LEU A 140 -1.99 -18.66 -3.66
N VAL A 141 -2.43 -18.38 -2.44
CA VAL A 141 -2.79 -19.40 -1.43
C VAL A 141 -3.86 -20.38 -1.92
N THR A 142 -4.73 -19.96 -2.83
CA THR A 142 -5.78 -20.80 -3.40
C THR A 142 -5.38 -21.54 -4.68
N LEU A 143 -4.15 -21.31 -5.17
CA LEU A 143 -3.65 -21.87 -6.42
C LEU A 143 -2.76 -23.08 -6.15
N ASP A 144 -2.94 -24.15 -6.94
CA ASP A 144 -2.01 -25.28 -6.98
C ASP A 144 -0.79 -24.88 -7.82
N ILE A 145 0.36 -24.65 -7.17
CA ILE A 145 1.59 -24.13 -7.77
C ILE A 145 2.73 -25.11 -7.53
N PRO A 146 3.46 -25.55 -8.59
CA PRO A 146 4.53 -26.54 -8.47
C PRO A 146 5.70 -26.14 -7.55
N ILE A 147 5.93 -24.83 -7.38
CA ILE A 147 7.05 -24.28 -6.58
C ILE A 147 6.58 -23.67 -5.25
N GLU A 148 5.43 -24.09 -4.73
CA GLU A 148 4.84 -23.55 -3.50
C GLU A 148 5.81 -23.52 -2.32
N ALA A 149 6.57 -24.59 -2.10
CA ALA A 149 7.54 -24.64 -0.99
C ALA A 149 8.62 -23.56 -1.09
N VAL A 150 9.06 -23.23 -2.30
CA VAL A 150 10.07 -22.18 -2.55
C VAL A 150 9.47 -20.80 -2.32
N ILE A 151 8.23 -20.59 -2.75
CA ILE A 151 7.49 -19.34 -2.53
C ILE A 151 7.27 -19.11 -1.04
N ASN A 152 6.84 -20.12 -0.29
CA ASN A 152 6.62 -20.04 1.15
C ASN A 152 7.92 -19.70 1.91
N GLU A 153 9.04 -20.29 1.51
CA GLU A 153 10.34 -19.96 2.10
C GLU A 153 10.78 -18.53 1.76
N ALA A 154 10.62 -18.10 0.51
CA ALA A 154 10.94 -16.72 0.11
C ALA A 154 10.07 -15.69 0.87
N LYS A 155 8.79 -15.98 1.05
CA LYS A 155 7.87 -15.15 1.85
C LYS A 155 8.31 -15.09 3.32
N ARG A 156 8.66 -16.21 3.92
CA ARG A 156 9.18 -16.26 5.30
C ARG A 156 10.44 -15.41 5.47
N GLN A 157 11.35 -15.46 4.51
CA GLN A 157 12.56 -14.62 4.51
C GLN A 157 12.22 -13.13 4.36
N LEU A 158 11.30 -12.78 3.49
CA LEU A 158 10.80 -11.41 3.32
C LEU A 158 10.23 -10.87 4.64
N ASP A 159 9.39 -11.64 5.33
CA ASP A 159 8.81 -11.25 6.63
C ASP A 159 9.87 -10.95 7.67
N GLN A 160 10.88 -11.82 7.75
CA GLN A 160 11.99 -11.67 8.70
C GLN A 160 12.82 -10.41 8.41
N GLU A 161 13.14 -10.17 7.15
CA GLU A 161 13.90 -8.97 6.77
C GLU A 161 13.08 -7.69 6.97
N TYR A 162 11.79 -7.71 6.65
CA TYR A 162 10.91 -6.57 6.91
C TYR A 162 10.80 -6.27 8.41
N ALA A 163 10.54 -7.27 9.24
CA ALA A 163 10.46 -7.11 10.69
C ALA A 163 11.76 -6.57 11.29
N LYS A 164 12.90 -7.05 10.81
CA LYS A 164 14.23 -6.58 11.22
C LYS A 164 14.43 -5.11 10.83
N MET A 165 14.14 -4.74 9.59
CA MET A 165 14.28 -3.36 9.10
C MET A 165 13.35 -2.40 9.86
N ALA A 166 12.08 -2.75 10.02
CA ALA A 166 11.11 -1.96 10.75
C ALA A 166 11.54 -1.76 12.22
N ASN A 167 12.05 -2.81 12.87
CA ASN A 167 12.55 -2.71 14.24
C ASN A 167 13.77 -1.78 14.35
N VAL A 168 14.73 -1.90 13.44
CA VAL A 168 15.91 -1.00 13.41
C VAL A 168 15.50 0.44 13.20
N MET A 169 14.63 0.72 12.21
CA MET A 169 14.12 2.07 11.95
C MET A 169 13.42 2.67 13.19
N ASN A 170 12.57 1.89 13.84
CA ASN A 170 11.85 2.33 15.03
C ASN A 170 12.81 2.64 16.20
N LEU A 171 13.82 1.78 16.43
CA LEU A 171 14.80 2.00 17.50
C LEU A 171 15.66 3.24 17.23
N GLU A 172 16.15 3.44 16.02
CA GLU A 172 16.93 4.62 15.65
C GLU A 172 16.09 5.89 15.73
N TRP A 173 14.83 5.85 15.27
CA TRP A 173 13.87 6.94 15.42
C TRP A 173 13.66 7.30 16.90
N LEU A 174 13.32 6.31 17.74
CA LEU A 174 13.07 6.54 19.17
C LEU A 174 14.32 7.07 19.90
N THR A 175 15.49 6.60 19.51
CA THR A 175 16.78 7.08 20.06
C THR A 175 16.99 8.54 19.70
N CYS A 176 16.79 8.91 18.42
CA CYS A 176 16.91 10.29 17.96
C CYS A 176 15.94 11.23 18.69
N VAL A 177 14.67 10.81 18.80
CA VAL A 177 13.63 11.57 19.48
C VAL A 177 13.95 11.78 20.96
N LYS A 178 14.46 10.75 21.66
CA LYS A 178 14.87 10.81 23.05
C LYS A 178 16.07 11.74 23.28
N GLU A 179 17.09 11.65 22.43
CA GLU A 179 18.32 12.44 22.54
C GLU A 179 18.09 13.94 22.25
N LYS A 180 17.19 14.28 21.34
CA LYS A 180 16.92 15.66 20.94
C LYS A 180 15.88 16.36 21.83
N GLY A 181 15.33 15.70 22.84
CA GLY A 181 14.57 16.25 23.97
C GLY A 181 13.16 16.74 23.67
N GLU A 182 12.87 17.30 22.52
CA GLU A 182 11.51 17.75 22.13
C GLU A 182 11.20 17.16 20.76
N ALA A 183 10.62 15.98 20.81
CA ALA A 183 10.45 15.04 19.71
C ALA A 183 10.06 15.63 18.34
N PHE A 184 9.38 16.76 18.37
CA PHE A 184 8.79 17.31 17.15
C PHE A 184 9.05 18.81 16.97
N ARG A 185 9.85 19.44 17.84
CA ARG A 185 10.37 20.77 17.57
C ARG A 185 11.34 20.70 16.40
N GLY A 186 11.11 21.48 15.38
CA GLY A 186 11.94 21.50 14.17
C GLY A 186 11.47 20.57 13.06
N VAL A 187 10.42 19.76 13.28
CA VAL A 187 9.74 19.08 12.17
C VAL A 187 8.82 20.07 11.47
N THR A 188 9.04 20.25 10.16
CA THR A 188 8.36 21.29 9.36
C THR A 188 6.99 20.86 8.84
N LEU A 189 6.65 19.57 8.93
CA LEU A 189 5.34 19.07 8.54
C LEU A 189 4.21 19.70 9.34
N GLY A 190 3.07 19.92 8.70
CA GLY A 190 1.82 20.27 9.35
C GLY A 190 1.47 19.30 10.47
N ARG A 191 0.75 19.76 11.48
CA ARG A 191 0.29 18.92 12.59
C ARG A 191 -1.14 18.48 12.33
N GLN A 192 -1.47 17.24 12.61
CA GLN A 192 -2.81 16.68 12.44
C GLN A 192 -3.88 17.53 13.14
N GLN A 193 -3.60 18.02 14.36
CA GLN A 193 -4.51 18.86 15.11
C GLN A 193 -4.77 20.25 14.48
N HIS A 194 -4.00 20.63 13.46
CA HIS A 194 -4.20 21.88 12.74
C HIS A 194 -4.88 21.66 11.37
N PHE A 195 -5.25 20.43 11.06
CA PHE A 195 -5.84 20.06 9.77
C PHE A 195 -6.99 20.98 9.34
N TYR A 196 -7.95 21.24 10.21
CA TYR A 196 -9.09 22.10 9.88
C TYR A 196 -8.68 23.53 9.50
N ARG A 197 -7.66 24.09 10.16
CA ARG A 197 -7.19 25.46 9.87
C ARG A 197 -6.50 25.58 8.52
N THR A 198 -5.90 24.49 8.04
CA THR A 198 -5.16 24.48 6.77
C THR A 198 -6.02 24.03 5.59
N GLU A 199 -6.92 23.09 5.83
CA GLU A 199 -7.65 22.40 4.74
C GLU A 199 -9.17 22.64 4.83
N GLY A 200 -9.71 22.99 5.98
CA GLY A 200 -11.15 22.96 6.26
C GLY A 200 -11.86 24.30 6.37
N ASP A 201 -11.17 25.45 6.27
CA ASP A 201 -11.77 26.78 6.42
C ASP A 201 -12.52 27.26 5.17
N GLY A 202 -12.45 26.48 4.11
CA GLY A 202 -12.81 26.86 2.76
C GLY A 202 -14.16 27.58 2.62
N THR A 203 -14.17 28.62 1.82
CA THR A 203 -15.39 29.30 1.34
C THR A 203 -16.12 28.44 0.31
N VAL A 204 -15.46 27.42 -0.21
CA VAL A 204 -15.99 26.46 -1.18
C VAL A 204 -16.59 25.27 -0.45
N LYS A 205 -17.57 24.63 -1.06
CA LYS A 205 -18.13 23.36 -0.59
C LYS A 205 -17.04 22.28 -0.52
N GLN A 206 -16.95 21.60 0.63
CA GLN A 206 -15.95 20.58 0.88
C GLN A 206 -16.56 19.26 1.37
N VAL A 207 -15.94 18.16 0.97
CA VAL A 207 -16.17 16.83 1.53
C VAL A 207 -14.85 16.33 2.08
N VAL A 208 -14.82 16.04 3.36
CA VAL A 208 -13.66 15.51 4.08
C VAL A 208 -13.94 14.06 4.40
N ILE A 209 -13.16 13.15 3.84
CA ILE A 209 -13.22 11.71 4.14
C ILE A 209 -12.08 11.40 5.12
N VAL A 210 -12.45 11.04 6.35
CA VAL A 210 -11.51 10.57 7.37
C VAL A 210 -11.46 9.06 7.29
N SER A 211 -10.44 8.52 6.65
CA SER A 211 -10.21 7.08 6.56
C SER A 211 -9.27 6.65 7.67
N ASP A 212 -9.81 5.94 8.67
CA ASP A 212 -9.04 5.43 9.80
C ASP A 212 -8.10 4.30 9.35
N ALA A 213 -6.89 4.26 9.91
CA ALA A 213 -5.83 3.32 9.58
C ALA A 213 -5.30 3.40 8.12
N LEU A 214 -5.67 4.43 7.33
CA LEU A 214 -5.08 4.63 6.00
C LEU A 214 -3.61 5.06 6.14
N ARG A 215 -2.70 4.17 5.74
CA ARG A 215 -1.26 4.41 5.83
C ARG A 215 -0.76 5.31 4.70
N TYR A 216 0.39 5.96 4.92
CA TYR A 216 0.97 6.92 3.97
C TYR A 216 1.24 6.29 2.59
N GLU A 217 1.81 5.08 2.53
CA GLU A 217 2.10 4.40 1.27
C GLU A 217 0.83 4.07 0.47
N VAL A 218 -0.30 3.77 1.16
CA VAL A 218 -1.60 3.55 0.53
C VAL A 218 -2.16 4.86 -0.01
N ALA A 219 -1.98 5.96 0.71
CA ALA A 219 -2.38 7.30 0.24
C ALA A 219 -1.59 7.73 -1.01
N VAL A 220 -0.29 7.38 -1.11
CA VAL A 220 0.51 7.58 -2.33
C VAL A 220 -0.08 6.80 -3.50
N GLU A 221 -0.46 5.55 -3.30
CA GLU A 221 -1.08 4.74 -4.36
C GLU A 221 -2.45 5.30 -4.78
N LEU A 222 -3.28 5.70 -3.81
CA LEU A 222 -4.57 6.33 -4.08
C LEU A 222 -4.40 7.59 -4.94
N MET A 223 -3.44 8.46 -4.60
CA MET A 223 -3.12 9.63 -5.40
C MET A 223 -2.74 9.25 -6.85
N GLN A 224 -1.94 8.21 -7.03
CA GLN A 224 -1.55 7.72 -8.35
C GLN A 224 -2.74 7.18 -9.14
N GLN A 225 -3.68 6.48 -8.50
CA GLN A 225 -4.90 5.98 -9.15
C GLN A 225 -5.82 7.13 -9.56
N LEU A 226 -6.04 8.11 -8.69
CA LEU A 226 -6.82 9.30 -9.01
C LEU A 226 -6.25 10.06 -10.19
N ALA A 227 -4.92 10.16 -10.28
CA ALA A 227 -4.25 10.79 -11.42
C ALA A 227 -4.47 10.02 -12.75
N LYS A 228 -4.48 8.68 -12.72
CA LYS A 228 -4.80 7.84 -13.89
C LYS A 228 -6.23 8.08 -14.37
N GLU A 229 -7.16 8.33 -13.46
CA GLU A 229 -8.55 8.65 -13.73
C GLU A 229 -8.77 10.13 -14.11
N LYS A 230 -7.69 10.89 -14.30
CA LYS A 230 -7.67 12.31 -14.66
C LYS A 230 -8.24 13.24 -13.59
N HIS A 231 -8.24 12.81 -12.33
CA HIS A 231 -8.51 13.70 -11.20
C HIS A 231 -7.24 14.47 -10.82
N ILE A 232 -7.43 15.72 -10.42
CA ILE A 232 -6.34 16.51 -9.83
C ILE A 232 -6.24 16.09 -8.36
N ALA A 233 -5.10 15.53 -7.98
CA ALA A 233 -4.83 15.09 -6.63
C ALA A 233 -3.49 15.63 -6.13
N THR A 234 -3.45 16.03 -4.86
CA THR A 234 -2.23 16.42 -4.14
C THR A 234 -2.12 15.58 -2.87
N LEU A 235 -0.90 15.25 -2.48
CA LEU A 235 -0.61 14.54 -1.24
C LEU A 235 0.16 15.47 -0.30
N THR A 236 -0.44 15.75 0.86
CA THR A 236 0.16 16.59 1.89
C THR A 236 0.35 15.76 3.16
N PRO A 237 1.60 15.40 3.53
CA PRO A 237 1.85 14.66 4.75
C PRO A 237 1.66 15.55 5.99
N TYR A 238 1.07 14.99 7.04
CA TYR A 238 0.94 15.61 8.36
C TYR A 238 1.59 14.72 9.41
N LEU A 239 2.19 15.36 10.41
CA LEU A 239 2.68 14.66 11.58
C LEU A 239 1.50 14.29 12.47
N ALA A 240 1.32 13.01 12.72
CA ALA A 240 0.26 12.50 13.58
C ALA A 240 0.42 12.99 15.03
N MET A 241 -0.70 13.12 15.72
CA MET A 241 -0.72 13.38 17.16
C MET A 241 -0.34 12.08 17.92
N LEU A 242 0.33 12.21 19.03
CA LEU A 242 0.68 11.09 19.92
C LEU A 242 -0.18 11.09 21.19
N PRO A 243 -0.63 9.93 21.65
CA PRO A 243 -0.56 8.62 20.99
C PRO A 243 -1.44 8.56 19.74
N THR A 244 -1.05 7.75 18.76
CA THR A 244 -1.77 7.60 17.48
C THR A 244 -2.99 6.67 17.61
N GLU A 245 -3.80 6.88 18.64
CA GLU A 245 -5.03 6.11 18.86
C GLU A 245 -6.24 6.86 18.32
N THR A 246 -7.18 6.14 17.72
CA THR A 246 -8.41 6.66 17.11
C THR A 246 -9.15 7.63 18.02
N LYS A 247 -9.27 7.30 19.31
CA LYS A 247 -9.99 8.13 20.30
C LYS A 247 -9.38 9.51 20.54
N TYR A 248 -8.07 9.70 20.27
CA TYR A 248 -7.39 10.97 20.38
C TYR A 248 -7.27 11.68 19.03
N CYS A 249 -6.88 10.92 17.99
CA CYS A 249 -6.54 11.49 16.70
C CYS A 249 -7.78 11.89 15.89
N LYS A 250 -8.85 11.12 15.91
CA LYS A 250 -10.06 11.41 15.13
C LYS A 250 -10.75 12.70 15.58
N PRO A 251 -10.97 12.98 16.90
CA PRO A 251 -11.49 14.27 17.35
C PRO A 251 -10.60 15.45 16.99
N ALA A 252 -9.28 15.28 16.96
CA ALA A 252 -8.33 16.34 16.65
C ALA A 252 -8.38 16.83 15.19
N LEU A 253 -9.02 16.08 14.28
CA LEU A 253 -9.26 16.49 12.89
C LEU A 253 -10.47 17.44 12.75
N LEU A 254 -11.29 17.59 13.80
CA LEU A 254 -12.39 18.54 13.82
C LEU A 254 -11.89 19.95 14.20
N PRO A 255 -12.61 21.02 13.81
CA PRO A 255 -12.27 22.37 14.23
C PRO A 255 -12.33 22.51 15.76
N HIS A 256 -11.38 23.25 16.34
CA HIS A 256 -11.30 23.47 17.79
C HIS A 256 -10.48 24.71 18.17
N GLN A 257 -10.74 25.23 19.34
CA GLN A 257 -9.92 26.22 20.01
C GLN A 257 -8.95 25.53 21.00
N SER A 258 -9.43 24.50 21.70
CA SER A 258 -8.64 23.72 22.65
C SER A 258 -8.80 22.22 22.43
N LEU A 259 -7.70 21.46 22.68
CA LEU A 259 -7.68 20.02 22.81
C LEU A 259 -7.08 19.68 24.16
N GLU A 260 -7.83 18.98 25.00
CA GLU A 260 -7.42 18.67 26.37
C GLU A 260 -7.68 17.19 26.67
N LEU A 261 -6.71 16.56 27.32
CA LEU A 261 -6.87 15.20 27.80
C LEU A 261 -7.43 15.24 29.22
N GLN A 262 -8.66 14.73 29.41
CA GLN A 262 -9.26 14.56 30.71
C GLN A 262 -9.42 13.09 31.06
N GLY A 263 -8.58 12.59 31.95
CA GLY A 263 -8.49 11.14 32.22
C GLY A 263 -7.99 10.39 30.97
N THR A 264 -8.83 9.57 30.39
CA THR A 264 -8.55 8.82 29.17
C THR A 264 -9.22 9.38 27.93
N ASP A 265 -9.96 10.47 28.05
CA ASP A 265 -10.78 11.02 26.96
C ASP A 265 -10.22 12.33 26.42
N MET A 266 -10.25 12.46 25.10
CA MET A 266 -9.93 13.72 24.43
C MET A 266 -11.15 14.61 24.40
N GLN A 267 -11.01 15.78 25.02
CA GLN A 267 -12.00 16.86 24.94
C GLN A 267 -11.64 17.84 23.81
N VAL A 268 -12.63 18.15 23.02
CA VAL A 268 -12.60 19.19 21.97
C VAL A 268 -13.44 20.35 22.47
N ASP A 269 -12.83 21.49 22.80
CA ASP A 269 -13.49 22.64 23.39
C ASP A 269 -14.30 22.27 24.64
N GLY A 270 -13.73 21.44 25.50
CA GLY A 270 -14.33 20.99 26.76
C GLY A 270 -15.40 19.89 26.62
N ILE A 271 -15.59 19.29 25.44
CA ILE A 271 -16.61 18.26 25.16
C ILE A 271 -15.98 17.03 24.57
N VAL A 272 -16.37 15.85 25.07
CA VAL A 272 -16.01 14.55 24.43
C VAL A 272 -16.94 14.31 23.24
N LEU A 273 -16.38 14.18 22.04
CA LEU A 273 -17.12 13.97 20.79
C LEU A 273 -17.16 12.48 20.41
N ALA A 274 -17.90 11.69 21.18
CA ALA A 274 -17.95 10.24 21.03
C ALA A 274 -18.79 9.79 19.82
N THR A 275 -19.92 10.47 19.56
CA THR A 275 -20.87 10.06 18.51
C THR A 275 -20.83 10.96 17.28
N THR A 276 -21.34 10.45 16.15
CA THR A 276 -21.44 11.21 14.90
C THR A 276 -22.34 12.44 15.04
N GLU A 277 -23.42 12.34 15.84
CA GLU A 277 -24.33 13.46 16.12
C GLU A 277 -23.63 14.56 16.92
N GLN A 278 -22.85 14.18 17.93
CA GLN A 278 -22.05 15.15 18.72
C GLN A 278 -21.02 15.85 17.84
N ARG A 279 -20.34 15.11 16.96
CA ARG A 279 -19.39 15.66 15.98
C ARG A 279 -20.07 16.59 14.99
N SER A 280 -21.28 16.23 14.47
CA SER A 280 -22.08 17.09 13.60
C SER A 280 -22.46 18.39 14.31
N ALA A 281 -23.00 18.30 15.52
CA ALA A 281 -23.39 19.45 16.31
C ALA A 281 -22.19 20.36 16.62
N HIS A 282 -21.02 19.77 16.88
CA HIS A 282 -19.79 20.51 17.10
C HIS A 282 -19.31 21.20 15.79
N LEU A 283 -19.28 20.48 14.69
CA LEU A 283 -18.85 21.00 13.39
C LEU A 283 -19.74 22.18 12.93
N CYS A 284 -21.04 22.08 13.17
CA CYS A 284 -22.00 23.17 12.88
C CYS A 284 -21.72 24.49 13.62
N LYS A 285 -21.05 24.46 14.77
CA LYS A 285 -20.65 25.72 15.49
C LYS A 285 -19.59 26.50 14.70
N TYR A 286 -18.77 25.78 13.92
CA TYR A 286 -17.70 26.36 13.10
C TYR A 286 -18.14 26.65 11.67
N LYS A 287 -19.03 25.83 11.12
CA LYS A 287 -19.60 26.02 9.78
C LYS A 287 -21.08 25.67 9.78
N GLU A 288 -21.93 26.70 9.69
CA GLU A 288 -23.38 26.51 9.65
C GLU A 288 -23.78 25.54 8.53
N GLY A 289 -24.64 24.57 8.84
CA GLY A 289 -25.11 23.57 7.91
C GLY A 289 -24.12 22.42 7.65
N ALA A 290 -22.96 22.38 8.28
CA ALA A 290 -22.05 21.24 8.18
C ALA A 290 -22.61 19.98 8.83
N VAL A 291 -22.15 18.81 8.39
CA VAL A 291 -22.60 17.50 8.88
C VAL A 291 -21.47 16.48 8.93
N CYS A 292 -21.55 15.58 9.90
CA CYS A 292 -20.77 14.35 9.95
C CYS A 292 -21.68 13.17 9.63
N ILE A 293 -21.23 12.25 8.79
CA ILE A 293 -21.94 11.03 8.42
C ILE A 293 -20.95 9.85 8.45
N ARG A 294 -21.48 8.65 8.62
CA ARG A 294 -20.66 7.43 8.53
C ARG A 294 -20.58 6.96 7.09
N TYR A 295 -19.51 6.28 6.74
CA TYR A 295 -19.32 5.73 5.40
C TYR A 295 -20.41 4.74 5.00
N GLU A 296 -20.87 3.88 5.95
CA GLU A 296 -21.93 2.92 5.75
C GLU A 296 -23.27 3.59 5.39
N GLU A 297 -23.52 4.80 5.91
CA GLU A 297 -24.70 5.59 5.54
C GLU A 297 -24.62 6.09 4.10
N VAL A 298 -23.38 6.35 3.61
CA VAL A 298 -23.18 6.78 2.22
C VAL A 298 -23.41 5.64 1.24
N ILE A 299 -22.88 4.45 1.52
CA ILE A 299 -22.97 3.30 0.60
C ILE A 299 -24.32 2.58 0.64
N ASN A 300 -25.01 2.58 1.79
CA ASN A 300 -26.29 1.91 2.00
C ASN A 300 -27.49 2.86 1.95
N GLY A 301 -27.27 4.18 1.95
CA GLY A 301 -28.31 5.19 1.95
C GLY A 301 -28.99 5.35 0.60
N ASP A 302 -30.22 5.85 0.61
CA ASP A 302 -30.91 6.18 -0.61
C ASP A 302 -30.30 7.43 -1.30
N LEU A 303 -30.32 7.46 -2.62
CA LEU A 303 -29.73 8.53 -3.43
C LEU A 303 -30.31 9.92 -3.13
N SER A 304 -31.58 10.00 -2.74
CA SER A 304 -32.24 11.29 -2.46
C SER A 304 -31.71 11.90 -1.19
N THR A 305 -31.62 11.10 -0.13
CA THR A 305 -31.07 11.49 1.16
C THR A 305 -29.58 11.89 1.02
N MET A 306 -28.79 11.06 0.29
CA MET A 306 -27.37 11.38 0.08
C MET A 306 -27.18 12.66 -0.72
N ARG A 307 -27.98 12.92 -1.76
CA ARG A 307 -27.94 14.20 -2.48
C ARG A 307 -28.19 15.40 -1.60
N GLU A 308 -29.10 15.33 -0.63
CA GLU A 308 -29.34 16.42 0.33
C GLU A 308 -28.16 16.59 1.28
N GLN A 309 -27.55 15.51 1.78
CA GLN A 309 -26.34 15.61 2.59
C GLN A 309 -25.19 16.26 1.82
N PHE A 310 -24.97 15.85 0.58
CA PHE A 310 -23.91 16.42 -0.26
C PHE A 310 -24.19 17.84 -0.79
N LYS A 311 -25.34 18.42 -0.56
CA LYS A 311 -25.62 19.88 -0.81
C LYS A 311 -25.05 20.76 0.29
N ARG A 312 -24.73 20.21 1.44
CA ARG A 312 -24.23 20.97 2.60
C ARG A 312 -22.86 21.59 2.33
N PRO A 313 -22.51 22.70 2.97
CA PRO A 313 -21.26 23.42 2.70
C PRO A 313 -20.02 22.63 3.13
N LEU A 314 -20.13 21.77 4.15
CA LEU A 314 -19.06 20.92 4.65
C LEU A 314 -19.65 19.58 5.11
N VAL A 315 -19.10 18.49 4.58
CA VAL A 315 -19.49 17.11 4.92
C VAL A 315 -18.25 16.37 5.39
N TYR A 316 -18.26 15.84 6.61
CA TYR A 316 -17.25 14.91 7.11
C TYR A 316 -17.80 13.49 7.01
N ILE A 317 -17.05 12.60 6.35
CA ILE A 317 -17.37 11.17 6.22
C ILE A 317 -16.34 10.39 7.02
N PHE A 318 -16.78 9.61 8.01
CA PHE A 318 -15.91 8.73 8.76
C PHE A 318 -15.94 7.33 8.13
N HIS A 319 -14.78 6.89 7.66
CA HIS A 319 -14.56 5.59 7.01
C HIS A 319 -13.66 4.75 7.93
N ASP A 320 -14.27 3.79 8.60
CA ASP A 320 -13.62 2.97 9.62
C ASP A 320 -13.31 1.54 9.14
N THR A 321 -13.65 1.19 7.89
CA THR A 321 -13.57 -0.18 7.34
C THR A 321 -12.16 -0.78 7.40
N ILE A 322 -11.11 0.01 7.17
CA ILE A 322 -9.72 -0.47 7.24
C ILE A 322 -9.35 -0.79 8.68
N ASP A 323 -9.70 0.09 9.62
CA ASP A 323 -9.43 -0.12 11.05
C ASP A 323 -10.20 -1.32 11.59
N GLU A 324 -11.49 -1.42 11.29
CA GLU A 324 -12.35 -2.56 11.69
C GLU A 324 -11.82 -3.88 11.14
N ALA A 325 -11.40 -3.92 9.87
CA ALA A 325 -10.79 -5.10 9.28
C ALA A 325 -9.49 -5.49 9.98
N SER A 326 -8.69 -4.51 10.44
CA SER A 326 -7.44 -4.76 11.19
C SER A 326 -7.68 -5.42 12.54
N HIS A 327 -8.86 -5.21 13.14
CA HIS A 327 -9.30 -5.84 14.40
C HIS A 327 -10.00 -7.17 14.18
N SER A 328 -10.40 -7.50 12.96
CA SER A 328 -10.94 -8.82 12.63
C SER A 328 -9.84 -9.87 12.68
N GLN A 329 -10.21 -11.13 12.96
CA GLN A 329 -9.23 -12.23 13.09
C GLN A 329 -8.59 -12.67 11.76
N SER A 330 -8.93 -12.01 10.65
CA SER A 330 -8.35 -12.28 9.33
C SER A 330 -7.34 -11.20 8.96
N PRO A 331 -6.04 -11.42 9.21
CA PRO A 331 -4.98 -10.45 8.88
C PRO A 331 -4.88 -10.17 7.36
N PHE A 332 -5.59 -10.93 6.54
CA PHE A 332 -5.54 -10.84 5.08
C PHE A 332 -6.61 -9.92 4.46
N GLU A 333 -7.63 -9.52 5.22
CA GLU A 333 -8.66 -8.58 4.75
C GLU A 333 -8.25 -7.11 4.87
N VAL A 334 -7.10 -6.86 5.49
CA VAL A 334 -6.60 -5.51 5.83
C VAL A 334 -5.55 -5.02 4.83
N ILE A 335 -5.06 -5.89 3.99
CA ILE A 335 -4.01 -5.60 3.00
C ILE A 335 -4.68 -5.32 1.63
#